data_7a83dae2f01a74dd13032cc7ca3aa468
#
_entry.id   7a83dae2f01a74dd13032cc7ca3aa468
#
_cell.length_a   1.000
_cell.length_b   1.000
_cell.length_c   1.000
_cell.angle_alpha   90.00
_cell.angle_beta   90.00
_cell.angle_gamma   90.00
#
_symmetry.space_group_name_H-M   'P 1'
#
loop_
_entity.id
_entity.type
_entity.pdbx_description
1 polymer ?
#
loop_
_entity_poly.entity_id
_entity_poly.type
_entity_poly.pdbx_seq_one_letter_code
_entity_poly.pdbx_strand_id
1 'polypeptide(L)'
;LFREVMGRELDIGANFTRAAAKHRVPVVLTKDEVRGLLGQLRGRSQLMAALMYGTGMRVMECVRLRVMDIDFGFSQITVRSGKGDKDRVVPLPAKLVTELERHLAEVHRLHNADLLEGFGEAYLPPALARKYRGAGRDWRWQYAFPAARVAVDPASGMIRRHHVHETGLQKAIRTAARDAGLSKRVTSHTLRHSFATHLLQDGR
;
A
#
# COMPACT_ATOMS: atom_id res chain seq x y z
N LEU A 1 -9.21 10.87 -31.34
CA LEU A 1 -9.84 9.55 -31.33
C LEU A 1 -11.31 9.60 -31.72
N PHE A 2 -12.17 10.40 -31.05
CA PHE A 2 -13.60 10.51 -31.37
C PHE A 2 -13.85 11.09 -32.78
N ARG A 3 -13.12 12.15 -33.16
CA ARG A 3 -13.16 12.76 -34.48
C ARG A 3 -12.74 11.81 -35.60
N GLU A 4 -11.72 10.96 -35.36
CA GLU A 4 -11.23 9.97 -36.33
C GLU A 4 -12.17 8.76 -36.51
N VAL A 5 -12.85 8.36 -35.43
CA VAL A 5 -13.74 7.18 -35.44
C VAL A 5 -15.17 7.53 -35.88
N MET A 6 -15.67 8.69 -35.48
CA MET A 6 -17.07 9.10 -35.71
C MET A 6 -17.24 10.10 -36.85
N GLY A 7 -16.18 10.67 -37.42
CA GLY A 7 -16.22 11.64 -38.51
C GLY A 7 -16.96 12.94 -38.19
N ARG A 8 -17.18 13.21 -36.89
CA ARG A 8 -17.92 14.41 -36.42
C ARG A 8 -17.08 15.14 -35.39
N GLU A 9 -17.15 16.47 -35.42
CA GLU A 9 -16.65 17.28 -34.31
C GLU A 9 -17.62 17.16 -33.13
N LEU A 10 -17.07 16.95 -31.93
CA LEU A 10 -17.84 17.12 -30.70
C LEU A 10 -18.10 18.63 -30.56
N ASP A 11 -19.34 19.05 -30.76
CA ASP A 11 -19.79 20.35 -30.30
C ASP A 11 -19.86 20.30 -28.76
N ILE A 12 -18.71 20.53 -28.14
CA ILE A 12 -18.62 20.70 -26.71
C ILE A 12 -19.04 22.13 -26.46
N GLY A 13 -20.37 22.35 -26.40
CA GLY A 13 -20.93 23.65 -26.04
C GLY A 13 -20.15 24.22 -24.85
N ALA A 14 -19.78 25.50 -24.95
CA ALA A 14 -18.84 26.22 -24.07
C ALA A 14 -19.27 26.33 -22.58
N ASN A 15 -20.24 25.54 -22.11
CA ASN A 15 -20.82 25.57 -20.76
C ASN A 15 -20.69 24.27 -20.00
N PHE A 16 -19.50 23.66 -19.99
CA PHE A 16 -19.20 22.65 -18.97
C PHE A 16 -18.89 23.35 -17.64
N THR A 17 -19.91 23.54 -16.83
CA THR A 17 -19.69 23.86 -15.41
C THR A 17 -19.13 22.62 -14.73
N ARG A 18 -17.84 22.64 -14.42
CA ARG A 18 -17.24 21.59 -13.56
C ARG A 18 -18.06 21.53 -12.28
N ALA A 19 -18.66 20.37 -12.01
CA ALA A 19 -19.33 20.14 -10.74
C ALA A 19 -18.37 20.51 -9.60
N ALA A 20 -18.76 21.46 -8.76
CA ALA A 20 -17.96 21.88 -7.62
C ALA A 20 -17.68 20.66 -6.75
N ALA A 21 -16.41 20.33 -6.55
CA ALA A 21 -16.00 19.23 -5.68
C ALA A 21 -16.52 19.55 -4.27
N LYS A 22 -17.50 18.79 -3.78
CA LYS A 22 -17.98 18.92 -2.40
C LYS A 22 -16.81 18.60 -1.47
N HIS A 23 -16.23 19.60 -0.85
CA HIS A 23 -15.23 19.44 0.22
C HIS A 23 -15.93 18.77 1.42
N ARG A 24 -15.72 17.46 1.59
CA ARG A 24 -16.17 16.76 2.78
C ARG A 24 -15.06 16.84 3.83
N VAL A 25 -15.41 17.21 5.06
CA VAL A 25 -14.48 17.16 6.19
C VAL A 25 -13.96 15.73 6.33
N PRO A 26 -12.64 15.52 6.38
CA PRO A 26 -12.07 14.19 6.54
C PRO A 26 -12.53 13.55 7.85
N VAL A 27 -12.88 12.27 7.79
CA VAL A 27 -13.17 11.49 8.99
C VAL A 27 -11.86 11.19 9.70
N VAL A 28 -11.80 11.56 10.99
CA VAL A 28 -10.68 11.31 11.90
C VAL A 28 -11.18 10.43 13.06
N LEU A 29 -10.39 9.42 13.40
CA LEU A 29 -10.60 8.56 14.57
C LEU A 29 -9.83 9.12 15.75
N THR A 30 -10.33 8.93 16.97
CA THR A 30 -9.55 9.13 18.19
C THR A 30 -8.47 8.06 18.34
N LYS A 31 -7.48 8.26 19.23
CA LYS A 31 -6.44 7.24 19.49
C LYS A 31 -7.06 5.92 20.00
N ASP A 32 -8.14 5.98 20.79
CA ASP A 32 -8.84 4.80 21.30
C ASP A 32 -9.65 4.10 20.21
N GLU A 33 -10.33 4.83 19.33
CA GLU A 33 -11.00 4.26 18.16
C GLU A 33 -10.01 3.57 17.21
N VAL A 34 -8.82 4.14 17.00
CA VAL A 34 -7.75 3.48 16.22
C VAL A 34 -7.28 2.21 16.91
N ARG A 35 -7.10 2.23 18.24
CA ARG A 35 -6.68 1.05 19.01
C ARG A 35 -7.75 -0.05 18.92
N GLY A 36 -9.02 0.29 19.07
CA GLY A 36 -10.14 -0.63 18.91
C GLY A 36 -10.20 -1.25 17.53
N LEU A 37 -10.06 -0.42 16.47
CA LEU A 37 -10.01 -0.87 15.08
C LEU A 37 -8.87 -1.86 14.83
N LEU A 38 -7.64 -1.50 15.22
CA LEU A 38 -6.46 -2.35 15.03
C LEU A 38 -6.59 -3.65 15.83
N GLY A 39 -7.24 -3.64 16.99
CA GLY A 39 -7.51 -4.80 17.81
C GLY A 39 -8.46 -5.83 17.17
N GLN A 40 -9.31 -5.42 16.22
CA GLN A 40 -10.18 -6.32 15.45
C GLN A 40 -9.49 -6.92 14.22
N LEU A 41 -8.38 -6.35 13.77
CA LEU A 41 -7.58 -6.91 12.67
C LEU A 41 -6.66 -8.03 13.18
N ARG A 42 -6.25 -8.92 12.27
CA ARG A 42 -5.32 -10.02 12.57
C ARG A 42 -4.26 -10.16 11.47
N GLY A 43 -3.10 -10.69 11.86
CA GLY A 43 -2.02 -11.06 10.97
C GLY A 43 -1.60 -9.93 10.04
N ARG A 44 -1.36 -10.25 8.78
CA ARG A 44 -0.89 -9.29 7.77
C ARG A 44 -1.73 -8.02 7.67
N SER A 45 -3.07 -8.13 7.75
CA SER A 45 -3.95 -6.95 7.64
C SER A 45 -3.80 -6.01 8.81
N GLN A 46 -3.56 -6.53 10.02
CA GLN A 46 -3.29 -5.75 11.21
C GLN A 46 -1.96 -4.99 11.08
N LEU A 47 -0.90 -5.69 10.68
CA LEU A 47 0.43 -5.11 10.48
C LEU A 47 0.40 -3.99 9.42
N MET A 48 -0.26 -4.23 8.27
CA MET A 48 -0.40 -3.22 7.23
C MET A 48 -1.19 -1.99 7.68
N ALA A 49 -2.31 -2.19 8.39
CA ALA A 49 -3.11 -1.08 8.92
C ALA A 49 -2.35 -0.29 9.98
N ALA A 50 -1.60 -0.97 10.86
CA ALA A 50 -0.75 -0.35 11.86
C ALA A 50 0.40 0.45 11.22
N LEU A 51 1.05 -0.07 10.16
CA LEU A 51 2.04 0.68 9.38
C LEU A 51 1.42 1.93 8.75
N MET A 52 0.25 1.80 8.12
CA MET A 52 -0.43 2.95 7.50
C MET A 52 -0.76 4.04 8.52
N TYR A 53 -1.22 3.66 9.72
CA TYR A 53 -1.46 4.61 10.80
C TYR A 53 -0.17 5.19 11.37
N GLY A 54 0.87 4.37 11.59
CA GLY A 54 2.12 4.82 12.21
C GLY A 54 3.04 5.66 11.32
N THR A 55 2.83 5.61 9.98
CA THR A 55 3.69 6.27 8.99
C THR A 55 2.93 7.25 8.09
N GLY A 56 1.62 7.24 8.16
CA GLY A 56 0.76 8.03 7.28
C GLY A 56 0.84 7.66 5.79
N MET A 57 1.34 6.46 5.43
CA MET A 57 1.40 6.04 4.03
C MET A 57 0.02 5.70 3.45
N ARG A 58 -0.10 5.82 2.13
CA ARG A 58 -1.31 5.44 1.38
C ARG A 58 -1.40 3.91 1.24
N VAL A 59 -2.60 3.38 1.01
CA VAL A 59 -2.80 1.93 0.82
C VAL A 59 -1.91 1.38 -0.30
N MET A 60 -1.81 2.05 -1.44
CA MET A 60 -0.97 1.60 -2.55
C MET A 60 0.53 1.69 -2.23
N GLU A 61 0.95 2.66 -1.44
CA GLU A 61 2.33 2.76 -0.95
C GLU A 61 2.64 1.58 -0.02
N CYS A 62 1.70 1.22 0.87
CA CYS A 62 1.84 0.09 1.78
C CYS A 62 1.88 -1.26 1.04
N VAL A 63 0.95 -1.53 0.13
CA VAL A 63 0.92 -2.83 -0.58
C VAL A 63 2.10 -3.02 -1.53
N ARG A 64 2.65 -1.93 -2.08
CA ARG A 64 3.80 -1.96 -3.00
C ARG A 64 5.16 -1.89 -2.30
N LEU A 65 5.18 -1.81 -0.97
CA LEU A 65 6.41 -1.75 -0.19
C LEU A 65 7.30 -2.96 -0.50
N ARG A 66 8.57 -2.71 -0.74
CA ARG A 66 9.57 -3.77 -0.97
C ARG A 66 10.41 -3.99 0.26
N VAL A 67 11.07 -5.14 0.33
CA VAL A 67 11.97 -5.48 1.42
C VAL A 67 13.08 -4.44 1.57
N MET A 68 13.68 -4.00 0.46
CA MET A 68 14.74 -2.98 0.44
C MET A 68 14.32 -1.60 0.90
N ASP A 69 13.01 -1.35 0.98
CA ASP A 69 12.49 -0.06 1.41
C ASP A 69 12.40 0.06 2.93
N ILE A 70 12.60 -1.04 3.65
CA ILE A 70 12.52 -1.13 5.11
C ILE A 70 13.94 -1.20 5.66
N ASP A 71 14.33 -0.18 6.40
CA ASP A 71 15.63 -0.10 7.04
C ASP A 71 15.46 -0.19 8.57
N PHE A 72 15.78 -1.35 9.12
CA PHE A 72 15.72 -1.57 10.56
C PHE A 72 16.85 -0.88 11.31
N GLY A 73 18.03 -0.72 10.68
CA GLY A 73 19.20 -0.09 11.28
C GLY A 73 18.96 1.39 11.55
N PHE A 74 18.41 2.11 10.57
CA PHE A 74 18.02 3.51 10.71
C PHE A 74 16.58 3.71 11.19
N SER A 75 15.84 2.62 11.48
CA SER A 75 14.44 2.66 11.90
C SER A 75 13.58 3.52 10.97
N GLN A 76 13.66 3.30 9.67
CA GLN A 76 12.96 4.09 8.65
C GLN A 76 12.41 3.24 7.50
N ILE A 77 11.45 3.82 6.79
CA ILE A 77 10.86 3.24 5.57
C ILE A 77 10.95 4.26 4.45
N THR A 78 11.47 3.84 3.30
CA THR A 78 11.46 4.63 2.07
C THR A 78 10.14 4.38 1.33
N VAL A 79 9.29 5.38 1.23
CA VAL A 79 8.04 5.34 0.46
C VAL A 79 8.33 5.86 -0.94
N ARG A 80 8.31 4.94 -1.94
CA ARG A 80 8.61 5.27 -3.33
C ARG A 80 7.39 5.77 -4.08
N SER A 81 7.64 6.61 -5.09
CA SER A 81 6.62 7.11 -6.03
C SER A 81 5.39 7.66 -5.31
N GLY A 82 5.60 8.54 -4.34
CA GLY A 82 4.54 9.26 -3.62
C GLY A 82 3.76 10.22 -4.54
N LYS A 83 2.98 11.14 -3.96
CA LYS A 83 2.27 12.16 -4.74
C LYS A 83 3.28 13.00 -5.54
N GLY A 84 3.13 13.02 -6.88
CA GLY A 84 4.07 13.72 -7.78
C GLY A 84 5.35 12.95 -8.06
N ASP A 85 5.35 11.62 -7.91
CA ASP A 85 6.49 10.71 -8.18
C ASP A 85 7.75 11.01 -7.34
N LYS A 86 7.53 11.56 -6.13
CA LYS A 86 8.62 11.86 -5.20
C LYS A 86 8.72 10.80 -4.11
N ASP A 87 9.93 10.30 -3.91
CA ASP A 87 10.25 9.44 -2.78
C ASP A 87 10.30 10.25 -1.49
N ARG A 88 9.93 9.62 -0.38
CA ARG A 88 10.07 10.19 0.96
C ARG A 88 10.45 9.12 1.97
N VAL A 89 11.17 9.53 3.00
CA VAL A 89 11.48 8.68 4.15
C VAL A 89 10.50 8.98 5.28
N VAL A 90 10.02 7.93 5.94
CA VAL A 90 9.16 8.02 7.12
C VAL A 90 9.74 7.14 8.22
N PRO A 91 9.58 7.49 9.52
CA PRO A 91 10.07 6.66 10.61
C PRO A 91 9.32 5.33 10.66
N LEU A 92 10.03 4.24 10.94
CA LEU A 92 9.46 2.93 11.26
C LEU A 92 9.03 2.94 12.74
N PRO A 93 7.73 2.75 13.05
CA PRO A 93 7.29 2.72 14.44
C PRO A 93 7.94 1.57 15.22
N ALA A 94 8.64 1.88 16.31
CA ALA A 94 9.38 0.89 17.11
C ALA A 94 8.53 -0.31 17.55
N LYS A 95 7.24 -0.08 17.85
CA LYS A 95 6.28 -1.12 18.23
C LYS A 95 6.00 -2.16 17.14
N LEU A 96 6.32 -1.86 15.88
CA LEU A 96 6.06 -2.74 14.74
C LEU A 96 7.30 -3.49 14.27
N VAL A 97 8.49 -3.16 14.78
CA VAL A 97 9.77 -3.73 14.34
C VAL A 97 9.74 -5.26 14.45
N THR A 98 9.54 -5.80 15.64
CA THR A 98 9.57 -7.26 15.89
C THR A 98 8.52 -8.01 15.06
N GLU A 99 7.31 -7.46 14.92
CA GLU A 99 6.27 -8.11 14.13
C GLU A 99 6.59 -8.07 12.64
N LEU A 100 7.17 -6.97 12.17
CA LEU A 100 7.57 -6.81 10.77
C LEU A 100 8.76 -7.73 10.42
N GLU A 101 9.75 -7.86 11.30
CA GLU A 101 10.86 -8.80 11.13
C GLU A 101 10.36 -10.25 11.05
N ARG A 102 9.46 -10.65 11.94
CA ARG A 102 8.85 -11.99 11.91
C ARG A 102 8.07 -12.21 10.60
N HIS A 103 7.29 -11.22 10.19
CA HIS A 103 6.55 -11.28 8.93
C HIS A 103 7.49 -11.41 7.73
N LEU A 104 8.57 -10.62 7.66
CA LEU A 104 9.55 -10.71 6.58
C LEU A 104 10.30 -12.05 6.56
N ALA A 105 10.55 -12.65 7.72
CA ALA A 105 11.12 -14.00 7.78
C ALA A 105 10.18 -15.05 7.16
N GLU A 106 8.87 -14.93 7.35
CA GLU A 106 7.86 -15.78 6.69
C GLU A 106 7.82 -15.54 5.19
N VAL A 107 7.86 -14.28 4.77
CA VAL A 107 7.90 -13.89 3.33
C VAL A 107 9.18 -14.40 2.67
N HIS A 108 10.32 -14.37 3.36
CA HIS A 108 11.59 -14.89 2.84
C HIS A 108 11.52 -16.41 2.60
N ARG A 109 10.90 -17.16 3.53
CA ARG A 109 10.67 -18.60 3.32
C ARG A 109 9.78 -18.86 2.11
N LEU A 110 8.71 -18.07 1.94
CA LEU A 110 7.83 -18.15 0.79
C LEU A 110 8.57 -17.85 -0.52
N HIS A 111 9.41 -16.81 -0.53
CA HIS A 111 10.23 -16.46 -1.69
C HIS A 111 11.21 -17.59 -2.08
N ASN A 112 11.86 -18.21 -1.10
CA ASN A 112 12.76 -19.34 -1.35
C ASN A 112 12.00 -20.56 -1.94
N ALA A 113 10.77 -20.83 -1.48
CA ALA A 113 9.93 -21.86 -2.07
C ALA A 113 9.55 -21.51 -3.54
N ASP A 114 9.14 -20.26 -3.79
CA ASP A 114 8.86 -19.80 -5.16
C ASP A 114 10.07 -19.90 -6.10
N LEU A 115 11.29 -19.64 -5.58
CA LEU A 115 12.53 -19.79 -6.36
C LEU A 115 12.77 -21.23 -6.77
N LEU A 116 12.52 -22.20 -5.89
CA LEU A 116 12.66 -23.63 -6.17
C LEU A 116 11.65 -24.08 -7.23
N GLU A 117 10.45 -23.51 -7.24
CA GLU A 117 9.41 -23.76 -8.23
C GLU A 117 9.56 -22.94 -9.53
N GLY A 118 10.56 -22.07 -9.61
CA GLY A 118 10.82 -21.21 -10.78
C GLY A 118 10.04 -19.90 -10.83
N PHE A 119 9.28 -19.52 -9.79
CA PHE A 119 8.37 -18.36 -9.78
C PHE A 119 8.85 -17.15 -8.98
N GLY A 120 10.03 -17.20 -8.38
CA GLY A 120 10.56 -16.19 -7.44
C GLY A 120 10.95 -14.85 -8.05
N GLU A 121 10.47 -14.48 -9.23
CA GLU A 121 10.79 -13.23 -9.89
C GLU A 121 9.72 -12.17 -9.64
N ALA A 122 10.07 -11.08 -8.92
CA ALA A 122 9.20 -9.93 -8.74
C ALA A 122 9.18 -9.05 -10.01
N TYR A 123 8.05 -8.40 -10.27
CA TYR A 123 7.96 -7.39 -11.32
C TYR A 123 8.89 -6.21 -11.04
N LEU A 124 9.68 -5.83 -12.02
CA LEU A 124 10.46 -4.58 -12.03
C LEU A 124 10.03 -3.72 -13.21
N PRO A 125 9.95 -2.39 -13.04
CA PRO A 125 9.80 -1.48 -14.18
C PRO A 125 10.84 -1.76 -15.24
N PRO A 126 10.52 -1.67 -16.55
CA PRO A 126 11.43 -2.08 -17.63
C PRO A 126 12.81 -1.40 -17.59
N ALA A 127 12.87 -0.14 -17.17
CA ALA A 127 14.15 0.58 -17.03
C ALA A 127 15.03 -0.05 -15.93
N LEU A 128 14.44 -0.45 -14.79
CA LEU A 128 15.16 -1.10 -13.70
C LEU A 128 15.55 -2.53 -14.05
N ALA A 129 14.67 -3.28 -14.72
CA ALA A 129 14.97 -4.64 -15.18
C ALA A 129 16.17 -4.67 -16.16
N ARG A 130 16.28 -3.67 -17.04
CA ARG A 130 17.43 -3.52 -17.94
C ARG A 130 18.72 -3.14 -17.21
N LYS A 131 18.62 -2.22 -16.23
CA LYS A 131 19.78 -1.75 -15.45
C LYS A 131 20.32 -2.82 -14.51
N TYR A 132 19.42 -3.59 -13.87
CA TYR A 132 19.77 -4.59 -12.86
C TYR A 132 19.26 -5.97 -13.31
N ARG A 133 20.04 -6.61 -14.20
CA ARG A 133 19.71 -7.96 -14.70
C ARG A 133 19.64 -8.97 -13.55
N GLY A 134 18.57 -9.76 -13.50
CA GLY A 134 18.35 -10.75 -12.45
C GLY A 134 17.85 -10.21 -11.10
N ALA A 135 17.78 -8.87 -10.92
CA ALA A 135 17.33 -8.28 -9.65
C ALA A 135 15.92 -8.68 -9.25
N GLY A 136 15.05 -9.06 -10.21
CA GLY A 136 13.71 -9.56 -9.90
C GLY A 136 13.72 -10.80 -8.99
N ARG A 137 14.79 -11.59 -8.99
CA ARG A 137 14.98 -12.78 -8.13
C ARG A 137 15.69 -12.48 -6.81
N ASP A 138 16.26 -11.31 -6.66
CA ASP A 138 16.92 -10.88 -5.42
C ASP A 138 15.87 -10.59 -4.35
N TRP A 139 16.11 -11.07 -3.13
CA TRP A 139 15.26 -10.88 -1.96
C TRP A 139 14.89 -9.43 -1.71
N ARG A 140 15.82 -8.51 -1.87
CA ARG A 140 15.63 -7.08 -1.62
C ARG A 140 14.53 -6.46 -2.48
N TRP A 141 14.30 -7.00 -3.69
CA TRP A 141 13.29 -6.50 -4.63
C TRP A 141 11.92 -7.13 -4.43
N GLN A 142 11.78 -8.14 -3.57
CA GLN A 142 10.49 -8.76 -3.30
C GLN A 142 9.55 -7.80 -2.57
N TYR A 143 8.24 -8.01 -2.75
CA TYR A 143 7.24 -7.25 -2.01
C TYR A 143 7.24 -7.67 -0.54
N ALA A 144 7.19 -6.68 0.37
CA ALA A 144 7.05 -6.95 1.81
C ALA A 144 5.70 -7.61 2.14
N PHE A 145 4.68 -7.35 1.32
CA PHE A 145 3.34 -7.93 1.47
C PHE A 145 2.91 -8.65 0.19
N PRO A 146 3.44 -9.86 -0.08
CA PRO A 146 3.14 -10.61 -1.28
C PRO A 146 1.72 -11.18 -1.28
N ALA A 147 1.17 -11.41 -2.48
CA ALA A 147 -0.09 -12.13 -2.66
C ALA A 147 0.03 -13.59 -2.17
N ALA A 148 -1.10 -14.19 -1.76
CA ALA A 148 -1.11 -15.58 -1.30
C ALA A 148 -0.79 -16.58 -2.41
N ARG A 149 -1.09 -16.24 -3.67
CA ARG A 149 -0.87 -17.12 -4.84
C ARG A 149 -0.04 -16.39 -5.89
N VAL A 150 0.72 -17.14 -6.67
CA VAL A 150 1.30 -16.66 -7.93
C VAL A 150 0.17 -16.47 -8.96
N ALA A 151 0.41 -15.59 -9.93
CA ALA A 151 -0.51 -15.31 -11.03
C ALA A 151 0.27 -14.95 -12.28
N VAL A 152 -0.37 -15.12 -13.45
CA VAL A 152 0.19 -14.66 -14.72
C VAL A 152 0.17 -13.14 -14.75
N ASP A 153 1.31 -12.53 -14.98
CA ASP A 153 1.44 -11.09 -15.21
C ASP A 153 0.90 -10.77 -16.62
N PRO A 154 -0.19 -9.99 -16.74
CA PRO A 154 -0.81 -9.74 -18.05
C PRO A 154 0.11 -9.03 -19.05
N ALA A 155 1.08 -8.25 -18.56
CA ALA A 155 1.98 -7.48 -19.42
C ALA A 155 3.13 -8.32 -20.00
N SER A 156 3.58 -9.36 -19.30
CA SER A 156 4.74 -10.16 -19.71
C SER A 156 4.43 -11.63 -19.95
N GLY A 157 3.25 -12.14 -19.57
CA GLY A 157 2.89 -13.56 -19.58
C GLY A 157 3.62 -14.42 -18.54
N MET A 158 4.54 -13.83 -17.76
CA MET A 158 5.32 -14.56 -16.75
C MET A 158 4.47 -14.84 -15.50
N ILE A 159 4.66 -16.03 -14.93
CA ILE A 159 4.05 -16.37 -13.64
C ILE A 159 4.89 -15.73 -12.53
N ARG A 160 4.26 -14.90 -11.69
CA ARG A 160 4.92 -14.15 -10.61
C ARG A 160 4.07 -14.08 -9.37
N ARG A 161 4.70 -13.84 -8.23
CA ARG A 161 4.02 -13.44 -7.01
C ARG A 161 3.99 -11.92 -6.93
N HIS A 162 2.81 -11.33 -7.13
CA HIS A 162 2.59 -9.89 -7.03
C HIS A 162 2.39 -9.46 -5.56
N HIS A 163 2.25 -8.16 -5.30
CA HIS A 163 1.80 -7.69 -3.98
C HIS A 163 0.34 -8.07 -3.70
N VAL A 164 -0.03 -8.08 -2.43
CA VAL A 164 -1.44 -8.24 -2.04
C VAL A 164 -2.30 -7.14 -2.67
N HIS A 165 -3.51 -7.50 -3.06
CA HIS A 165 -4.44 -6.52 -3.64
C HIS A 165 -5.01 -5.63 -2.54
N GLU A 166 -5.06 -4.32 -2.77
CA GLU A 166 -5.50 -3.32 -1.80
C GLU A 166 -6.95 -3.49 -1.35
N THR A 167 -7.83 -4.04 -2.22
CA THR A 167 -9.25 -4.26 -1.87
C THR A 167 -9.41 -5.22 -0.70
N GLY A 168 -8.51 -6.21 -0.54
CA GLY A 168 -8.50 -7.12 0.59
C GLY A 168 -8.29 -6.37 1.91
N LEU A 169 -7.27 -5.52 1.96
CA LEU A 169 -6.99 -4.68 3.13
C LEU A 169 -8.12 -3.68 3.40
N GLN A 170 -8.63 -3.02 2.35
CA GLN A 170 -9.75 -2.07 2.48
C GLN A 170 -11.03 -2.75 3.02
N LYS A 171 -11.31 -3.99 2.60
CA LYS A 171 -12.42 -4.79 3.12
C LYS A 171 -12.17 -5.14 4.59
N ALA A 172 -10.98 -5.61 4.94
CA ALA A 172 -10.62 -5.94 6.32
C ALA A 172 -10.77 -4.72 7.26
N ILE A 173 -10.29 -3.53 6.86
CA ILE A 173 -10.42 -2.29 7.62
C ILE A 173 -11.91 -1.95 7.85
N ARG A 174 -12.75 -2.04 6.81
CA ARG A 174 -14.20 -1.75 6.95
C ARG A 174 -14.90 -2.73 7.87
N THR A 175 -14.57 -4.01 7.77
CA THR A 175 -15.12 -5.05 8.66
C THR A 175 -14.68 -4.79 10.09
N ALA A 176 -13.38 -4.56 10.34
CA ALA A 176 -12.85 -4.26 11.67
C ALA A 176 -13.46 -3.01 12.29
N ALA A 177 -13.74 -1.97 11.49
CA ALA A 177 -14.41 -0.76 11.98
C ALA A 177 -15.83 -1.05 12.49
N ARG A 178 -16.58 -1.87 11.76
CA ARG A 178 -17.91 -2.32 12.18
C ARG A 178 -17.84 -3.18 13.44
N ASP A 179 -16.91 -4.11 13.50
CA ASP A 179 -16.75 -5.04 14.62
C ASP A 179 -16.23 -4.34 15.89
N ALA A 180 -15.52 -3.20 15.72
CA ALA A 180 -15.17 -2.27 16.80
C ALA A 180 -16.31 -1.33 17.22
N GLY A 181 -17.50 -1.44 16.64
CA GLY A 181 -18.65 -0.58 16.96
C GLY A 181 -18.50 0.88 16.50
N LEU A 182 -17.62 1.17 15.52
CA LEU A 182 -17.41 2.54 15.07
C LEU A 182 -18.57 3.00 14.17
N SER A 183 -19.25 4.08 14.55
CA SER A 183 -20.32 4.70 13.75
C SER A 183 -19.79 5.51 12.57
N LYS A 184 -18.51 5.87 12.56
CA LYS A 184 -17.85 6.65 11.53
C LYS A 184 -17.57 5.80 10.28
N ARG A 185 -17.66 6.42 9.08
CA ARG A 185 -17.27 5.74 7.84
C ARG A 185 -15.75 5.62 7.74
N VAL A 186 -15.21 4.49 8.17
CA VAL A 186 -13.77 4.22 8.17
C VAL A 186 -13.30 3.65 6.84
N THR A 187 -12.20 4.19 6.33
CA THR A 187 -11.49 3.73 5.13
C THR A 187 -9.99 3.71 5.39
N SER A 188 -9.21 3.19 4.45
CA SER A 188 -7.74 3.28 4.52
C SER A 188 -7.23 4.73 4.62
N HIS A 189 -7.91 5.68 3.99
CA HIS A 189 -7.58 7.11 4.09
C HIS A 189 -7.84 7.68 5.49
N THR A 190 -8.83 7.14 6.20
CA THR A 190 -9.14 7.56 7.58
C THR A 190 -7.96 7.33 8.52
N LEU A 191 -7.24 6.20 8.39
CA LEU A 191 -6.02 5.93 9.18
C LEU A 191 -4.95 7.00 8.94
N ARG A 192 -4.74 7.38 7.69
CA ARG A 192 -3.77 8.43 7.32
C ARG A 192 -4.19 9.81 7.84
N HIS A 193 -5.48 10.17 7.76
CA HIS A 193 -5.98 11.43 8.31
C HIS A 193 -5.84 11.46 9.83
N SER A 194 -6.16 10.36 10.50
CA SER A 194 -6.00 10.22 11.95
C SER A 194 -4.52 10.35 12.36
N PHE A 195 -3.59 9.73 11.61
CA PHE A 195 -2.15 9.91 11.83
C PHE A 195 -1.75 11.39 11.76
N ALA A 196 -2.10 12.07 10.67
CA ALA A 196 -1.74 13.48 10.49
C ALA A 196 -2.30 14.38 11.59
N THR A 197 -3.56 14.16 11.99
CA THR A 197 -4.20 14.91 13.07
C THR A 197 -3.52 14.67 14.41
N HIS A 198 -3.24 13.39 14.75
CA HIS A 198 -2.59 13.05 16.02
C HIS A 198 -1.14 13.54 16.09
N LEU A 199 -0.43 13.51 14.96
CA LEU A 199 0.94 14.05 14.89
C LEU A 199 0.96 15.56 15.21
N LEU A 200 0.02 16.31 14.63
CA LEU A 200 -0.13 17.75 14.91
C LEU A 200 -0.54 18.03 16.37
N GLN A 201 -1.43 17.20 16.95
CA GLN A 201 -1.85 17.32 18.34
C GLN A 201 -0.71 17.01 19.33
N ASP A 202 0.22 16.11 18.96
CA ASP A 202 1.38 15.75 19.75
C ASP A 202 2.56 16.77 19.56
N GLY A 203 2.33 17.87 18.83
CA GLY A 203 3.32 18.96 18.66
C GLY A 203 4.49 18.62 17.72
N ARG A 204 4.28 17.70 16.79
CA ARG A 204 5.31 17.24 15.83
C ARG A 204 4.96 17.59 14.39
#